data_18d76e38a02166441d9a711d92b4d5a5
#
_entry.id   18d76e38a02166441d9a711d92b4d5a5
#
_cell.length_a   1.000
_cell.length_b   1.000
_cell.length_c   1.000
_cell.angle_alpha   90.00
_cell.angle_beta   90.00
_cell.angle_gamma   90.00
#
_symmetry.space_group_name_H-M   'P 1'
#
loop_
_entity.id
_entity.type
_entity.pdbx_description
1 polymer ?
#
loop_
_entity_poly.entity_id
_entity_poly.type
_entity_poly.pdbx_seq_one_letter_code
_entity_poly.pdbx_strand_id
1 'polypeptide(L)'
;MYQEDYLRNYIKESELRVFNDRIKVRLSSELAIKYDLGVYTNFLTRIENEMKMLDKLKIKSPANAKPILYIYVVPDDNFTFLLQMPTLFFKDKKSGGKPVTCYDLDGFPLAYGLSQNCLENKETDNLEIADLENELHELSHIVLSQFLLGNQVISEGIAETLPLYCLRLEEKFEKYKQVIATLEENNIYSLKELLNKQRDGSYGNDAVLPNMTCSFRLSYISSYLFVRGLLERVEEKYLLSTTEAINYLFSILRGNRGYANEFFIYDIADALELPHDELLNKKDIQRKALNSIRRLEM
;
A
#
# COMPACT_ATOMS: atom_id res chain seq x y z
N MET A 1 10.83 -25.27 -3.98
CA MET A 1 11.33 -24.12 -4.77
C MET A 1 11.17 -22.92 -3.87
N TYR A 2 12.22 -22.17 -3.64
CA TYR A 2 12.13 -20.92 -2.86
C TYR A 2 11.36 -19.88 -3.67
N GLN A 3 10.66 -19.00 -2.99
CA GLN A 3 9.82 -17.96 -3.61
C GLN A 3 10.63 -17.05 -4.57
N GLU A 4 11.83 -16.69 -4.18
CA GLU A 4 12.76 -15.93 -5.02
C GLU A 4 13.16 -16.66 -6.30
N ASP A 5 13.44 -17.96 -6.23
CA ASP A 5 13.81 -18.76 -7.40
C ASP A 5 12.65 -18.83 -8.40
N TYR A 6 11.41 -18.96 -7.88
CA TYR A 6 10.23 -18.93 -8.74
C TYR A 6 10.10 -17.58 -9.47
N LEU A 7 10.18 -16.47 -8.76
CA LEU A 7 10.02 -15.15 -9.35
C LEU A 7 11.14 -14.85 -10.37
N ARG A 8 12.40 -15.22 -10.08
CA ARG A 8 13.52 -15.10 -11.02
C ARG A 8 13.30 -15.91 -12.29
N ASN A 9 12.83 -17.15 -12.16
CA ASN A 9 12.53 -18.01 -13.30
C ASN A 9 11.32 -17.48 -14.07
N TYR A 10 10.25 -17.07 -13.36
CA TYR A 10 9.08 -16.44 -13.98
C TYR A 10 9.47 -15.22 -14.83
N ILE A 11 10.29 -14.31 -14.32
CA ILE A 11 10.70 -13.11 -15.06
C ILE A 11 11.51 -13.47 -16.32
N LYS A 12 12.36 -14.51 -16.24
CA LYS A 12 13.17 -14.97 -17.39
C LYS A 12 12.33 -15.63 -18.48
N GLU A 13 11.33 -16.41 -18.09
CA GLU A 13 10.54 -17.26 -18.99
C GLU A 13 9.24 -16.61 -19.42
N SER A 14 8.78 -15.55 -18.73
CA SER A 14 7.54 -14.85 -19.03
C SER A 14 7.68 -13.94 -20.24
N GLU A 15 6.59 -13.76 -20.97
CA GLU A 15 6.48 -12.80 -22.07
C GLU A 15 6.14 -11.42 -21.51
N LEU A 16 6.91 -10.41 -21.93
CA LEU A 16 6.65 -9.00 -21.61
C LEU A 16 5.86 -8.36 -22.74
N ARG A 17 4.68 -7.85 -22.43
CA ARG A 17 3.83 -7.08 -23.33
C ARG A 17 3.70 -5.64 -22.85
N VAL A 18 3.72 -4.71 -23.78
CA VAL A 18 3.62 -3.27 -23.50
C VAL A 18 2.19 -2.83 -23.82
N PHE A 19 1.46 -2.41 -22.79
CA PHE A 19 0.13 -1.82 -22.98
C PHE A 19 0.25 -0.34 -23.39
N ASN A 20 1.11 0.41 -22.69
CA ASN A 20 1.46 1.78 -23.02
C ASN A 20 2.83 2.15 -22.39
N ASP A 21 3.22 3.41 -22.47
CA ASP A 21 4.51 3.89 -21.95
C ASP A 21 4.67 3.67 -20.43
N ARG A 22 3.58 3.48 -19.71
CA ARG A 22 3.58 3.36 -18.24
C ARG A 22 3.24 1.98 -17.74
N ILE A 23 2.54 1.15 -18.50
CA ILE A 23 2.04 -0.15 -18.07
C ILE A 23 2.62 -1.26 -18.94
N LYS A 24 3.31 -2.17 -18.29
CA LYS A 24 3.92 -3.35 -18.89
C LYS A 24 3.40 -4.60 -18.17
N VAL A 25 2.93 -5.58 -18.93
CA VAL A 25 2.35 -6.81 -18.42
C VAL A 25 3.28 -7.98 -18.70
N ARG A 26 3.61 -8.76 -17.68
CA ARG A 26 4.29 -10.04 -17.84
C ARG A 26 3.27 -11.17 -17.66
N LEU A 27 3.27 -12.06 -18.63
CA LEU A 27 2.45 -13.26 -18.61
C LEU A 27 3.37 -14.48 -18.57
N SER A 28 3.05 -15.48 -17.73
CA SER A 28 3.74 -16.76 -17.86
C SER A 28 3.59 -17.30 -19.30
N SER A 29 4.53 -18.11 -19.78
CA SER A 29 4.51 -18.64 -21.13
C SER A 29 3.18 -19.34 -21.47
N GLU A 30 2.60 -20.03 -20.50
CA GLU A 30 1.30 -20.69 -20.61
C GLU A 30 0.16 -19.67 -20.84
N LEU A 31 0.14 -18.60 -20.06
CA LEU A 31 -0.88 -17.54 -20.17
C LEU A 31 -0.66 -16.66 -21.40
N ALA A 32 0.57 -16.46 -21.83
CA ALA A 32 0.89 -15.68 -23.02
C ALA A 32 0.34 -16.31 -24.32
N ILE A 33 0.24 -17.63 -24.36
CA ILE A 33 -0.41 -18.35 -25.48
C ILE A 33 -1.93 -18.15 -25.46
N LYS A 34 -2.51 -18.10 -24.26
CA LYS A 34 -3.98 -18.05 -24.06
C LYS A 34 -4.54 -16.63 -24.21
N TYR A 35 -3.78 -15.61 -23.83
CA TYR A 35 -4.31 -14.26 -23.69
C TYR A 35 -3.64 -13.24 -24.60
N ASP A 36 -4.46 -12.40 -25.22
CA ASP A 36 -4.06 -11.14 -25.82
C ASP A 36 -4.42 -9.99 -24.87
N LEU A 37 -3.57 -8.95 -24.78
CA LEU A 37 -3.87 -7.78 -23.93
C LEU A 37 -5.15 -7.05 -24.36
N GLY A 38 -5.57 -7.18 -25.62
CA GLY A 38 -6.83 -6.64 -26.11
C GLY A 38 -8.07 -7.16 -25.37
N VAL A 39 -7.98 -8.35 -24.75
CA VAL A 39 -9.06 -8.94 -23.93
C VAL A 39 -9.18 -8.26 -22.56
N TYR A 40 -8.11 -7.60 -22.08
CA TYR A 40 -8.06 -6.98 -20.73
C TYR A 40 -8.01 -5.47 -20.77
N THR A 41 -8.54 -4.86 -21.84
CA THR A 41 -8.47 -3.41 -22.05
C THR A 41 -9.19 -2.63 -20.96
N ASN A 42 -10.31 -3.11 -20.44
CA ASN A 42 -11.08 -2.43 -19.39
C ASN A 42 -10.27 -2.38 -18.08
N PHE A 43 -9.73 -3.50 -17.65
CA PHE A 43 -8.88 -3.59 -16.47
C PHE A 43 -7.64 -2.67 -16.61
N LEU A 44 -6.91 -2.78 -17.71
CA LEU A 44 -5.68 -2.00 -17.91
C LEU A 44 -5.96 -0.50 -18.02
N THR A 45 -7.05 -0.10 -18.66
CA THR A 45 -7.50 1.31 -18.72
C THR A 45 -7.87 1.83 -17.35
N ARG A 46 -8.53 1.01 -16.51
CA ARG A 46 -8.86 1.35 -15.14
C ARG A 46 -7.61 1.60 -14.32
N ILE A 47 -6.65 0.66 -14.32
CA ILE A 47 -5.35 0.81 -13.63
C ILE A 47 -4.62 2.09 -14.09
N GLU A 48 -4.65 2.39 -15.39
CA GLU A 48 -4.08 3.64 -15.90
C GLU A 48 -4.76 4.88 -15.31
N ASN A 49 -6.09 4.86 -15.17
CA ASN A 49 -6.83 5.95 -14.56
C ASN A 49 -6.53 6.10 -13.07
N GLU A 50 -6.37 5.01 -12.35
CA GLU A 50 -5.97 5.00 -10.93
C GLU A 50 -4.54 5.58 -10.75
N MET A 51 -3.61 5.20 -11.61
CA MET A 51 -2.28 5.82 -11.62
C MET A 51 -2.36 7.33 -11.92
N LYS A 52 -3.27 7.77 -12.80
CA LYS A 52 -3.52 9.20 -13.05
C LYS A 52 -4.12 9.90 -11.82
N MET A 53 -4.93 9.19 -11.00
CA MET A 53 -5.41 9.73 -9.73
C MET A 53 -4.25 9.97 -8.75
N LEU A 54 -3.35 8.99 -8.60
CA LEU A 54 -2.15 9.14 -7.78
C LEU A 54 -1.23 10.27 -8.30
N ASP A 55 -1.12 10.45 -9.61
CA ASP A 55 -0.37 11.56 -10.23
C ASP A 55 -0.92 12.95 -9.80
N LYS A 56 -2.23 13.07 -9.55
CA LYS A 56 -2.84 14.33 -9.10
C LYS A 56 -2.32 14.78 -7.74
N LEU A 57 -1.84 13.86 -6.93
CA LEU A 57 -1.18 14.19 -5.66
C LEU A 57 0.17 14.89 -5.86
N LYS A 58 0.67 14.95 -7.12
CA LYS A 58 1.93 15.61 -7.48
C LYS A 58 3.11 15.20 -6.60
N ILE A 59 3.17 13.90 -6.24
CA ILE A 59 4.27 13.35 -5.47
C ILE A 59 5.54 13.50 -6.31
N LYS A 60 6.50 14.22 -5.78
CA LYS A 60 7.77 14.51 -6.47
C LYS A 60 8.66 13.27 -6.46
N SER A 61 8.71 12.54 -7.58
CA SER A 61 9.63 11.42 -7.76
C SER A 61 11.10 11.87 -7.65
N PRO A 62 11.96 11.07 -6.98
CA PRO A 62 13.40 11.32 -6.95
C PRO A 62 14.04 11.38 -8.36
N ALA A 63 13.51 10.61 -9.29
CA ALA A 63 14.03 10.52 -10.67
C ALA A 63 13.38 11.53 -11.63
N ASN A 64 12.44 12.38 -11.14
CA ASN A 64 11.62 13.24 -11.98
C ASN A 64 10.86 12.50 -13.13
N ALA A 65 10.79 11.18 -13.04
CA ALA A 65 10.12 10.31 -13.99
C ALA A 65 8.86 9.73 -13.37
N LYS A 66 7.84 9.53 -14.18
CA LYS A 66 6.66 8.78 -13.74
C LYS A 66 7.03 7.30 -13.60
N PRO A 67 6.56 6.61 -12.55
CA PRO A 67 6.85 5.20 -12.37
C PRO A 67 6.25 4.37 -13.50
N ILE A 68 7.01 3.37 -13.94
CA ILE A 68 6.51 2.32 -14.82
C ILE A 68 5.91 1.25 -13.92
N LEU A 69 4.66 0.90 -14.20
CA LEU A 69 3.96 -0.19 -13.54
C LEU A 69 4.24 -1.49 -14.28
N TYR A 70 4.77 -2.46 -13.58
CA TYR A 70 4.83 -3.85 -14.03
C TYR A 70 3.68 -4.62 -13.41
N ILE A 71 2.92 -5.33 -14.23
CA ILE A 71 1.84 -6.23 -13.81
C ILE A 71 2.32 -7.66 -14.09
N TYR A 72 2.41 -8.48 -13.07
CA TYR A 72 2.75 -9.90 -13.20
C TYR A 72 1.50 -10.75 -13.09
N VAL A 73 1.20 -11.53 -14.10
CA VAL A 73 0.06 -12.45 -14.12
C VAL A 73 0.56 -13.89 -14.15
N VAL A 74 0.18 -14.65 -13.15
CA VAL A 74 0.57 -16.05 -13.00
C VAL A 74 -0.65 -16.96 -12.95
N PRO A 75 -0.52 -18.27 -13.30
CA PRO A 75 -1.54 -19.26 -13.05
C PRO A 75 -1.97 -19.28 -11.57
N ASP A 76 -3.23 -19.58 -11.29
CA ASP A 76 -3.77 -19.53 -9.93
C ASP A 76 -2.99 -20.40 -8.94
N ASP A 77 -2.56 -21.58 -9.35
CA ASP A 77 -1.75 -22.48 -8.52
C ASP A 77 -0.39 -21.90 -8.14
N ASN A 78 0.11 -20.95 -8.90
CA ASN A 78 1.39 -20.29 -8.72
C ASN A 78 1.29 -18.94 -8.01
N PHE A 79 0.08 -18.43 -7.77
CA PHE A 79 -0.12 -17.11 -7.18
C PHE A 79 0.53 -16.96 -5.79
N THR A 80 0.55 -18.04 -5.02
CA THR A 80 1.21 -18.05 -3.70
C THR A 80 2.70 -17.74 -3.75
N PHE A 81 3.35 -17.93 -4.90
CA PHE A 81 4.77 -17.57 -5.08
C PHE A 81 4.98 -16.06 -5.29
N LEU A 82 3.93 -15.31 -5.65
CA LEU A 82 3.98 -13.86 -5.68
C LEU A 82 3.77 -13.25 -4.28
N LEU A 83 3.11 -14.01 -3.39
CA LEU A 83 2.91 -13.59 -2.02
C LEU A 83 4.20 -13.80 -1.23
N GLN A 84 4.71 -12.79 -0.59
CA GLN A 84 5.88 -12.93 0.29
C GLN A 84 5.56 -13.56 1.66
N MET A 85 4.28 -13.92 1.88
CA MET A 85 3.83 -14.56 3.11
C MET A 85 3.85 -16.09 3.00
N PRO A 86 4.18 -16.81 4.08
CA PRO A 86 4.09 -18.26 4.12
C PRO A 86 2.67 -18.72 3.77
N THR A 87 2.55 -19.72 2.92
CA THR A 87 1.31 -20.31 2.39
C THR A 87 0.31 -20.81 3.43
N LEU A 88 0.67 -20.81 4.71
CA LEU A 88 -0.16 -21.28 5.82
C LEU A 88 -1.43 -20.41 6.07
N PHE A 89 -1.46 -19.17 5.57
CA PHE A 89 -2.56 -18.24 5.82
C PHE A 89 -3.64 -18.22 4.73
N PHE A 90 -3.40 -18.84 3.57
CA PHE A 90 -4.37 -18.86 2.47
C PHE A 90 -5.01 -20.25 2.34
N LYS A 91 -5.90 -20.59 3.28
CA LYS A 91 -6.69 -21.83 3.21
C LYS A 91 -7.78 -21.83 2.14
N ASP A 92 -8.14 -20.68 1.60
CA ASP A 92 -9.20 -20.56 0.60
C ASP A 92 -8.62 -20.37 -0.82
N LYS A 93 -8.33 -21.50 -1.46
CA LYS A 93 -7.96 -21.56 -2.89
C LYS A 93 -9.06 -21.07 -3.86
N LYS A 94 -10.26 -20.76 -3.37
CA LYS A 94 -11.43 -20.40 -4.19
C LYS A 94 -11.71 -18.91 -4.30
N SER A 95 -11.17 -18.08 -3.43
CA SER A 95 -11.23 -16.63 -3.62
C SER A 95 -10.18 -16.26 -4.65
N GLY A 96 -10.59 -15.88 -5.84
CA GLY A 96 -9.71 -15.28 -6.84
C GLY A 96 -8.79 -14.27 -6.11
N GLY A 97 -7.48 -14.55 -6.10
CA GLY A 97 -6.54 -13.87 -5.21
C GLY A 97 -6.67 -12.35 -5.34
N LYS A 98 -6.67 -11.64 -4.23
CA LYS A 98 -6.54 -10.19 -4.25
C LYS A 98 -5.21 -9.83 -4.91
N PRO A 99 -5.13 -8.70 -5.63
CA PRO A 99 -3.84 -8.22 -6.12
C PRO A 99 -2.88 -8.01 -4.95
N VAL A 100 -1.62 -8.17 -5.23
CA VAL A 100 -0.55 -7.99 -4.25
C VAL A 100 0.60 -7.22 -4.86
N THR A 101 1.31 -6.47 -4.04
CA THR A 101 2.58 -5.90 -4.44
C THR A 101 3.69 -6.92 -4.24
N CYS A 102 4.42 -7.22 -5.32
CA CYS A 102 5.60 -8.07 -5.28
C CYS A 102 6.82 -7.20 -5.04
N TYR A 103 7.61 -7.52 -4.02
CA TYR A 103 8.80 -6.75 -3.72
C TYR A 103 9.90 -6.91 -4.76
N ASP A 104 10.73 -5.86 -4.83
CA ASP A 104 11.96 -5.85 -5.60
C ASP A 104 12.91 -6.95 -5.08
N LEU A 105 13.27 -7.85 -5.97
CA LEU A 105 14.37 -8.79 -5.79
C LEU A 105 15.54 -8.25 -6.60
N ASP A 106 16.64 -7.88 -5.97
CA ASP A 106 17.94 -7.53 -6.55
C ASP A 106 17.90 -7.11 -8.03
N GLY A 107 17.39 -5.91 -8.31
CA GLY A 107 17.34 -5.33 -9.67
C GLY A 107 16.06 -5.59 -10.46
N PHE A 108 15.05 -6.23 -9.88
CA PHE A 108 13.72 -6.32 -10.48
C PHE A 108 12.79 -5.25 -9.89
N PRO A 109 12.03 -4.54 -10.74
CA PRO A 109 11.12 -3.52 -10.25
C PRO A 109 9.96 -4.12 -9.47
N LEU A 110 9.47 -3.37 -8.51
CA LEU A 110 8.24 -3.68 -7.82
C LEU A 110 7.10 -3.85 -8.81
N ALA A 111 6.29 -4.87 -8.64
CA ALA A 111 5.24 -5.23 -9.56
C ALA A 111 3.89 -5.45 -8.86
N TYR A 112 2.84 -5.22 -9.60
CA TYR A 112 1.46 -5.54 -9.21
C TYR A 112 1.16 -6.98 -9.61
N GLY A 113 1.03 -7.86 -8.66
CA GLY A 113 0.86 -9.30 -8.88
C GLY A 113 -0.62 -9.73 -8.94
N LEU A 114 -0.98 -10.52 -9.94
CA LEU A 114 -2.32 -11.07 -10.14
C LEU A 114 -2.27 -12.57 -10.39
N SER A 115 -3.29 -13.29 -9.90
CA SER A 115 -3.61 -14.61 -10.43
C SER A 115 -4.42 -14.50 -11.72
N GLN A 116 -4.45 -15.57 -12.48
CA GLN A 116 -5.27 -15.68 -13.70
C GLN A 116 -6.74 -15.35 -13.40
N ASN A 117 -7.35 -16.02 -12.43
CA ASN A 117 -8.75 -15.79 -12.06
C ASN A 117 -9.00 -14.36 -11.57
N CYS A 118 -8.06 -13.78 -10.85
CA CYS A 118 -8.17 -12.39 -10.42
C CYS A 118 -8.21 -11.44 -11.62
N LEU A 119 -7.35 -11.65 -12.63
CA LEU A 119 -7.37 -10.86 -13.85
C LEU A 119 -8.69 -11.01 -14.63
N GLU A 120 -9.18 -12.23 -14.79
CA GLU A 120 -10.44 -12.53 -15.49
C GLU A 120 -11.64 -11.86 -14.79
N ASN A 121 -11.72 -11.94 -13.47
CA ASN A 121 -12.76 -11.30 -12.68
C ASN A 121 -12.70 -9.77 -12.78
N LYS A 122 -11.51 -9.19 -12.70
CA LYS A 122 -11.31 -7.73 -12.77
C LYS A 122 -11.65 -7.13 -14.13
N GLU A 123 -11.65 -7.91 -15.19
CA GLU A 123 -12.08 -7.46 -16.53
C GLU A 123 -13.61 -7.34 -16.62
N THR A 124 -14.34 -8.25 -15.95
CA THR A 124 -15.79 -8.41 -16.10
C THR A 124 -16.59 -7.66 -15.03
N ASP A 125 -16.01 -7.39 -13.86
CA ASP A 125 -16.74 -6.85 -12.72
C ASP A 125 -16.92 -5.33 -12.77
N ASN A 126 -18.14 -4.90 -12.45
CA ASN A 126 -18.38 -3.56 -11.95
C ASN A 126 -17.72 -3.46 -10.57
N LEU A 127 -16.57 -2.80 -10.51
CA LEU A 127 -15.82 -2.63 -9.29
C LEU A 127 -16.67 -2.02 -8.17
N GLU A 128 -16.73 -2.74 -7.07
CA GLU A 128 -17.13 -2.12 -5.81
C GLU A 128 -16.03 -1.14 -5.34
N ILE A 129 -16.41 -0.10 -4.62
CA ILE A 129 -15.49 0.91 -4.05
C ILE A 129 -14.35 0.24 -3.25
N ALA A 130 -14.64 -0.88 -2.58
CA ALA A 130 -13.65 -1.63 -1.81
C ALA A 130 -12.54 -2.25 -2.68
N ASP A 131 -12.85 -2.61 -3.93
CA ASP A 131 -11.85 -3.14 -4.86
C ASP A 131 -10.95 -2.03 -5.40
N LEU A 132 -11.53 -0.90 -5.74
CA LEU A 132 -10.78 0.30 -6.14
C LEU A 132 -9.81 0.75 -5.04
N GLU A 133 -10.20 0.62 -3.78
CA GLU A 133 -9.34 0.93 -2.64
C GLU A 133 -8.14 0.00 -2.55
N ASN A 134 -8.40 -1.29 -2.64
CA ASN A 134 -7.33 -2.28 -2.62
C ASN A 134 -6.37 -2.07 -3.79
N GLU A 135 -6.88 -1.75 -4.98
CA GLU A 135 -6.05 -1.46 -6.15
C GLU A 135 -5.19 -0.22 -5.92
N LEU A 136 -5.78 0.88 -5.47
CA LEU A 136 -5.04 2.10 -5.16
C LEU A 136 -4.04 1.93 -4.00
N HIS A 137 -4.36 1.09 -3.00
CA HIS A 137 -3.43 0.74 -1.93
C HIS A 137 -2.16 0.08 -2.50
N GLU A 138 -2.34 -0.98 -3.31
CA GLU A 138 -1.21 -1.69 -3.92
C GLU A 138 -0.44 -0.79 -4.91
N LEU A 139 -1.13 0.01 -5.70
CA LEU A 139 -0.48 0.99 -6.60
C LEU A 139 0.28 2.06 -5.82
N SER A 140 -0.18 2.42 -4.63
CA SER A 140 0.53 3.35 -3.76
C SER A 140 1.88 2.79 -3.34
N HIS A 141 2.00 1.50 -3.02
CA HIS A 141 3.30 0.87 -2.77
C HIS A 141 4.24 1.00 -3.96
N ILE A 142 3.74 0.87 -5.18
CA ILE A 142 4.57 1.02 -6.39
C ILE A 142 5.06 2.45 -6.57
N VAL A 143 4.20 3.44 -6.33
CA VAL A 143 4.62 4.85 -6.31
C VAL A 143 5.66 5.10 -5.22
N LEU A 144 5.46 4.49 -4.04
CA LEU A 144 6.33 4.61 -2.88
C LEU A 144 7.68 3.89 -3.04
N SER A 145 7.75 2.85 -3.89
CA SER A 145 8.98 2.10 -4.13
C SER A 145 10.15 2.99 -4.55
N GLN A 146 9.85 4.08 -5.25
CA GLN A 146 10.84 5.08 -5.66
C GLN A 146 11.54 5.76 -4.47
N PHE A 147 10.92 5.74 -3.30
CA PHE A 147 11.45 6.33 -2.07
C PHE A 147 12.18 5.32 -1.21
N LEU A 148 12.20 4.04 -1.61
CA LEU A 148 12.87 2.94 -0.91
C LEU A 148 12.49 2.87 0.58
N LEU A 149 11.20 3.01 0.86
CA LEU A 149 10.68 2.94 2.22
C LEU A 149 10.73 1.48 2.70
N GLY A 150 11.85 1.09 3.29
CA GLY A 150 12.03 -0.24 3.86
C GLY A 150 11.27 -0.50 5.16
N ASN A 151 10.56 0.52 5.69
CA ASN A 151 9.79 0.38 6.91
C ASN A 151 8.32 0.08 6.60
N GLN A 152 7.87 -1.12 7.00
CA GLN A 152 6.52 -1.59 6.74
C GLN A 152 5.45 -0.69 7.38
N VAL A 153 5.67 -0.21 8.59
CA VAL A 153 4.71 0.66 9.32
C VAL A 153 4.42 1.94 8.51
N ILE A 154 5.46 2.57 8.00
CA ILE A 154 5.33 3.79 7.19
C ILE A 154 4.76 3.47 5.82
N SER A 155 5.26 2.43 5.16
CA SER A 155 4.81 2.02 3.83
C SER A 155 3.32 1.69 3.82
N GLU A 156 2.86 0.86 4.74
CA GLU A 156 1.44 0.51 4.87
C GLU A 156 0.60 1.73 5.28
N GLY A 157 1.08 2.51 6.25
CA GLY A 157 0.36 3.72 6.68
C GLY A 157 0.16 4.73 5.55
N ILE A 158 1.13 4.89 4.65
CA ILE A 158 1.00 5.75 3.48
C ILE A 158 0.10 5.08 2.43
N ALA A 159 0.26 3.78 2.17
CA ALA A 159 -0.57 3.05 1.22
C ALA A 159 -2.06 3.07 1.61
N GLU A 160 -2.37 3.06 2.90
CA GLU A 160 -3.73 3.27 3.41
C GLU A 160 -4.20 4.73 3.29
N THR A 161 -3.29 5.70 3.39
CA THR A 161 -3.63 7.13 3.39
C THR A 161 -3.86 7.68 1.98
N LEU A 162 -3.00 7.34 1.00
CA LEU A 162 -3.06 7.91 -0.35
C LEU A 162 -4.39 7.64 -1.08
N PRO A 163 -4.99 6.43 -1.02
CA PRO A 163 -6.29 6.18 -1.61
C PRO A 163 -7.38 7.13 -1.10
N LEU A 164 -7.37 7.44 0.19
CA LEU A 164 -8.35 8.35 0.80
C LEU A 164 -8.27 9.76 0.21
N TYR A 165 -7.07 10.25 -0.06
CA TYR A 165 -6.89 11.55 -0.73
C TYR A 165 -7.24 11.52 -2.22
N CYS A 166 -6.94 10.41 -2.91
CA CYS A 166 -7.23 10.25 -4.33
C CYS A 166 -8.71 10.21 -4.62
N LEU A 167 -9.46 9.52 -3.80
CA LEU A 167 -10.85 9.21 -4.06
C LEU A 167 -11.80 10.33 -3.59
N ARG A 168 -11.34 11.35 -2.89
CA ARG A 168 -12.17 12.38 -2.24
C ARG A 168 -13.39 11.79 -1.52
N LEU A 169 -13.14 10.75 -0.72
CA LEU A 169 -14.17 9.80 -0.38
C LEU A 169 -15.01 10.20 0.81
N GLU A 170 -16.03 10.92 0.53
CA GLU A 170 -17.17 11.03 1.44
C GLU A 170 -17.80 9.65 1.71
N GLU A 171 -18.00 8.80 0.69
CA GLU A 171 -18.63 7.48 0.85
C GLU A 171 -17.72 6.42 1.50
N LYS A 172 -16.46 6.42 1.21
CA LYS A 172 -15.49 5.52 1.82
C LYS A 172 -15.14 5.90 3.24
N PHE A 173 -15.19 7.17 3.50
CA PHE A 173 -15.19 7.70 4.83
C PHE A 173 -16.22 6.98 5.70
N GLU A 174 -17.37 6.57 5.18
CA GLU A 174 -18.39 5.85 5.95
C GLU A 174 -17.91 4.49 6.48
N LYS A 175 -17.22 3.68 5.69
CA LYS A 175 -16.63 2.41 6.18
C LYS A 175 -15.53 2.67 7.23
N TYR A 176 -14.61 3.58 6.94
CA TYR A 176 -13.59 3.99 7.90
C TYR A 176 -14.20 4.68 9.13
N LYS A 177 -15.24 5.48 8.98
CA LYS A 177 -16.00 6.07 10.08
C LYS A 177 -16.53 5.00 11.02
N GLN A 178 -17.18 3.95 10.50
CA GLN A 178 -17.70 2.87 11.35
C GLN A 178 -16.57 2.16 12.13
N VAL A 179 -15.41 1.91 11.49
CA VAL A 179 -14.23 1.35 12.17
C VAL A 179 -13.71 2.29 13.24
N ILE A 180 -13.52 3.54 12.87
CA ILE A 180 -12.93 4.56 13.72
C ILE A 180 -13.87 4.96 14.85
N ALA A 181 -15.18 4.96 14.63
CA ALA A 181 -16.18 5.20 15.66
C ALA A 181 -16.18 4.11 16.76
N THR A 182 -15.89 2.87 16.38
CA THR A 182 -15.84 1.73 17.31
C THR A 182 -14.46 1.49 17.92
N LEU A 183 -13.40 2.12 17.38
CA LEU A 183 -12.03 1.94 17.83
C LEU A 183 -11.80 2.67 19.16
N GLU A 184 -11.51 1.94 20.22
CA GLU A 184 -11.09 2.52 21.47
C GLU A 184 -9.65 3.05 21.38
N GLU A 185 -9.40 4.24 21.91
CA GLU A 185 -8.07 4.87 21.89
C GLU A 185 -6.97 4.01 22.52
N ASN A 186 -7.34 3.18 23.52
CA ASN A 186 -6.40 2.31 24.19
C ASN A 186 -5.96 1.12 23.33
N ASN A 187 -6.76 0.75 22.33
CA ASN A 187 -6.47 -0.37 21.43
C ASN A 187 -5.56 0.02 20.25
N ILE A 188 -5.33 1.31 20.04
CA ILE A 188 -4.40 1.78 19.01
C ILE A 188 -2.97 1.43 19.41
N TYR A 189 -2.16 0.96 18.49
CA TYR A 189 -0.74 0.72 18.74
C TYR A 189 0.08 2.01 18.66
N SER A 190 1.01 2.20 19.60
CA SER A 190 2.07 3.20 19.47
C SER A 190 3.04 2.83 18.35
N LEU A 191 3.85 3.77 17.88
CA LEU A 191 4.87 3.49 16.88
C LEU A 191 5.83 2.38 17.34
N LYS A 192 6.24 2.38 18.61
CA LYS A 192 7.08 1.32 19.19
C LYS A 192 6.44 -0.06 19.15
N GLU A 193 5.14 -0.15 19.47
CA GLU A 193 4.41 -1.41 19.39
C GLU A 193 4.34 -1.90 17.94
N LEU A 194 4.10 -1.01 16.96
CA LEU A 194 4.09 -1.35 15.54
C LEU A 194 5.46 -1.83 15.05
N LEU A 195 6.55 -1.15 15.42
CA LEU A 195 7.91 -1.55 15.07
C LEU A 195 8.31 -2.89 15.69
N ASN A 196 7.87 -3.17 16.91
CA ASN A 196 8.08 -4.47 17.53
C ASN A 196 7.35 -5.57 16.78
N LYS A 197 6.09 -5.33 16.37
CA LYS A 197 5.32 -6.26 15.53
C LYS A 197 5.97 -6.50 14.16
N GLN A 198 6.58 -5.48 13.58
CA GLN A 198 7.36 -5.64 12.35
C GLN A 198 8.58 -6.53 12.57
N ARG A 199 9.32 -6.35 13.68
CA ARG A 199 10.51 -7.15 14.00
C ARG A 199 10.21 -8.62 14.29
N ASP A 200 9.12 -8.90 14.99
CA ASP A 200 8.74 -10.27 15.35
C ASP A 200 7.88 -10.97 14.29
N GLY A 201 7.58 -10.30 13.18
CA GLY A 201 6.78 -10.83 12.08
C GLY A 201 5.28 -10.91 12.38
N SER A 202 4.80 -10.30 13.45
CA SER A 202 3.37 -10.30 13.82
C SER A 202 2.59 -9.12 13.22
N TYR A 203 3.26 -8.20 12.55
CA TYR A 203 2.60 -7.10 11.84
C TYR A 203 1.67 -7.64 10.75
N GLY A 204 0.44 -7.15 10.71
CA GLY A 204 -0.58 -7.66 9.79
C GLY A 204 -1.18 -9.03 10.16
N ASN A 205 -0.74 -9.66 11.25
CA ASN A 205 -1.28 -10.93 11.76
C ASN A 205 -2.07 -10.78 13.06
N ASP A 206 -2.34 -9.56 13.46
CA ASP A 206 -3.09 -9.24 14.68
C ASP A 206 -4.62 -9.28 14.47
N ALA A 207 -5.34 -9.00 15.56
CA ALA A 207 -6.79 -9.08 15.57
C ALA A 207 -7.44 -8.23 14.47
N VAL A 208 -8.41 -8.83 13.79
CA VAL A 208 -9.34 -8.12 12.90
C VAL A 208 -10.39 -7.45 13.78
N LEU A 209 -10.72 -6.20 13.49
CA LEU A 209 -11.77 -5.50 14.23
C LEU A 209 -13.13 -6.20 14.06
N PRO A 210 -13.94 -6.29 15.12
CA PRO A 210 -15.23 -6.96 15.08
C PRO A 210 -16.11 -6.42 13.94
N ASN A 211 -16.78 -7.33 13.22
CA ASN A 211 -17.69 -7.04 12.11
C ASN A 211 -17.05 -6.50 10.83
N MET A 212 -15.73 -6.66 10.66
CA MET A 212 -15.03 -6.19 9.47
C MET A 212 -14.42 -7.31 8.64
N THR A 213 -14.35 -7.09 7.33
CA THR A 213 -13.64 -7.98 6.41
C THR A 213 -12.14 -7.90 6.64
N CYS A 214 -11.41 -8.92 6.25
CA CYS A 214 -10.01 -9.21 6.56
C CYS A 214 -8.97 -8.08 6.35
N SER A 215 -9.34 -6.97 5.74
CA SER A 215 -8.44 -5.85 5.44
C SER A 215 -8.24 -4.86 6.59
N PHE A 216 -9.02 -4.95 7.66
CA PHE A 216 -8.94 -4.00 8.77
C PHE A 216 -8.27 -4.59 10.00
N ARG A 217 -6.98 -4.85 9.88
CA ARG A 217 -6.15 -5.26 11.01
C ARG A 217 -5.71 -4.05 11.81
N LEU A 218 -5.62 -4.22 13.11
CA LEU A 218 -5.32 -3.12 14.02
C LEU A 218 -3.94 -2.49 13.76
N SER A 219 -2.97 -3.27 13.27
CA SER A 219 -1.66 -2.75 12.85
C SER A 219 -1.77 -1.80 11.66
N TYR A 220 -2.55 -2.14 10.62
CA TYR A 220 -2.77 -1.27 9.46
C TYR A 220 -3.47 0.03 9.84
N ILE A 221 -4.55 -0.07 10.63
CA ILE A 221 -5.29 1.10 11.11
C ILE A 221 -4.40 1.99 11.98
N SER A 222 -3.60 1.41 12.87
CA SER A 222 -2.69 2.18 13.70
C SER A 222 -1.59 2.87 12.89
N SER A 223 -1.09 2.23 11.84
CA SER A 223 -0.14 2.82 10.90
C SER A 223 -0.76 3.95 10.08
N TYR A 224 -2.01 3.75 9.60
CA TYR A 224 -2.79 4.79 8.95
C TYR A 224 -2.96 6.02 9.86
N LEU A 225 -3.43 5.82 11.10
CA LEU A 225 -3.61 6.91 12.06
C LEU A 225 -2.29 7.61 12.38
N PHE A 226 -1.18 6.87 12.44
CA PHE A 226 0.13 7.46 12.63
C PHE A 226 0.52 8.36 11.46
N VAL A 227 0.46 7.87 10.23
CA VAL A 227 0.81 8.66 9.04
C VAL A 227 -0.15 9.84 8.86
N ARG A 228 -1.44 9.61 9.04
CA ARG A 228 -2.46 10.68 8.99
C ARG A 228 -2.17 11.80 10.00
N GLY A 229 -1.86 11.43 11.23
CA GLY A 229 -1.54 12.40 12.28
C GLY A 229 -0.22 13.13 12.03
N LEU A 230 0.77 12.48 11.40
CA LEU A 230 1.98 13.17 10.94
C LEU A 230 1.66 14.21 9.88
N LEU A 231 0.84 13.86 8.88
CA LEU A 231 0.44 14.80 7.83
C LEU A 231 -0.30 16.01 8.40
N GLU A 232 -1.28 15.80 9.28
CA GLU A 232 -2.00 16.88 9.96
C GLU A 232 -1.03 17.79 10.75
N ARG A 233 -0.04 17.20 11.39
CA ARG A 233 0.98 17.97 12.12
C ARG A 233 1.87 18.80 11.20
N VAL A 234 2.24 18.23 10.04
CA VAL A 234 3.01 18.96 9.03
C VAL A 234 2.17 20.10 8.44
N GLU A 235 0.92 19.84 8.08
CA GLU A 235 -0.03 20.86 7.58
C GLU A 235 -0.14 22.03 8.56
N GLU A 236 -0.38 21.75 9.83
CA GLU A 236 -0.51 22.78 10.86
C GLU A 236 0.78 23.55 11.13
N LYS A 237 1.91 22.82 11.30
CA LYS A 237 3.18 23.45 11.66
C LYS A 237 3.72 24.38 10.58
N TYR A 238 3.58 23.97 9.31
CA TYR A 238 4.17 24.67 8.19
C TYR A 238 3.14 25.38 7.31
N LEU A 239 1.86 25.36 7.68
CA LEU A 239 0.73 25.95 6.93
C LEU A 239 0.70 25.44 5.47
N LEU A 240 0.91 24.16 5.28
CA LEU A 240 0.97 23.51 3.98
C LEU A 240 -0.40 22.93 3.60
N SER A 241 -0.68 22.88 2.30
CA SER A 241 -1.74 22.03 1.76
C SER A 241 -1.40 20.56 1.93
N THR A 242 -2.41 19.69 1.89
CA THR A 242 -2.21 18.23 1.99
C THR A 242 -1.17 17.69 0.99
N THR A 243 -1.21 18.16 -0.28
CA THR A 243 -0.22 17.77 -1.29
C THR A 243 1.20 18.19 -0.91
N GLU A 244 1.36 19.38 -0.38
CA GLU A 244 2.66 19.88 0.08
C GLU A 244 3.14 19.14 1.32
N ALA A 245 2.24 18.83 2.25
CA ALA A 245 2.54 18.03 3.45
C ALA A 245 3.00 16.61 3.10
N ILE A 246 2.33 15.95 2.14
CA ILE A 246 2.76 14.65 1.60
C ILE A 246 4.18 14.75 1.02
N ASN A 247 4.44 15.75 0.17
CA ASN A 247 5.76 15.93 -0.44
C ASN A 247 6.83 16.27 0.61
N TYR A 248 6.47 17.04 1.64
CA TYR A 248 7.37 17.34 2.74
C TYR A 248 7.73 16.09 3.55
N LEU A 249 6.72 15.28 3.93
CA LEU A 249 6.94 14.01 4.62
C LEU A 249 7.85 13.08 3.79
N PHE A 250 7.59 12.95 2.49
CA PHE A 250 8.44 12.17 1.60
C PHE A 250 9.86 12.72 1.49
N SER A 251 10.06 14.03 1.57
CA SER A 251 11.40 14.62 1.54
C SER A 251 12.24 14.24 2.77
N ILE A 252 11.59 14.13 3.93
CA ILE A 252 12.22 13.64 5.17
C ILE A 252 12.56 12.15 5.03
N LEU A 253 11.63 11.35 4.55
CA LEU A 253 11.79 9.90 4.43
C LEU A 253 12.84 9.49 3.38
N ARG A 254 13.12 10.32 2.36
CA ARG A 254 14.13 10.06 1.31
C ARG A 254 15.55 9.85 1.82
N GLY A 255 15.91 10.49 2.93
CA GLY A 255 17.23 10.35 3.54
C GLY A 255 17.50 8.93 4.06
N ASN A 256 16.46 8.18 4.34
CA ASN A 256 16.50 6.87 5.00
C ASN A 256 16.44 5.70 4.01
N ARG A 257 17.32 5.71 3.01
CA ARG A 257 17.43 4.63 2.02
C ARG A 257 17.91 3.34 2.67
N GLY A 258 17.03 2.35 2.65
CA GLY A 258 17.39 0.95 2.90
C GLY A 258 17.47 0.60 4.39
N TYR A 259 16.77 -0.48 4.71
CA TYR A 259 16.63 -1.19 5.98
C TYR A 259 15.57 -0.65 6.94
N ALA A 260 15.07 -1.57 7.74
CA ALA A 260 14.15 -1.41 8.87
C ALA A 260 14.71 -0.46 9.95
N ASN A 261 15.36 0.61 9.56
CA ASN A 261 16.05 1.53 10.45
C ASN A 261 15.05 2.44 11.12
N GLU A 262 15.09 2.43 12.42
CA GLU A 262 14.40 3.41 13.27
C GLU A 262 14.90 4.85 13.06
N PHE A 263 15.90 5.07 12.21
CA PHE A 263 16.45 6.39 11.92
C PHE A 263 15.44 7.38 11.34
N PHE A 264 14.45 6.91 10.57
CA PHE A 264 13.37 7.78 10.10
C PHE A 264 12.62 8.46 11.24
N ILE A 265 12.61 7.85 12.44
CA ILE A 265 11.95 8.38 13.62
C ILE A 265 12.67 9.66 14.09
N TYR A 266 13.99 9.64 14.08
CA TYR A 266 14.79 10.81 14.45
C TYR A 266 14.57 11.95 13.47
N ASP A 267 14.60 11.67 12.17
CA ASP A 267 14.39 12.70 11.15
C ASP A 267 12.98 13.30 11.21
N ILE A 268 11.95 12.47 11.46
CA ILE A 268 10.58 12.96 11.64
C ILE A 268 10.46 13.77 12.94
N ALA A 269 11.04 13.27 14.03
CA ALA A 269 11.00 13.94 15.32
C ALA A 269 11.68 15.31 15.24
N ASP A 270 12.87 15.38 14.65
CA ASP A 270 13.61 16.62 14.45
C ASP A 270 12.84 17.60 13.54
N ALA A 271 12.32 17.13 12.41
CA ALA A 271 11.55 17.96 11.50
C ALA A 271 10.27 18.51 12.13
N LEU A 272 9.64 17.77 13.02
CA LEU A 272 8.42 18.18 13.71
C LEU A 272 8.70 18.83 15.08
N GLU A 273 9.98 18.90 15.50
CA GLU A 273 10.39 19.39 16.82
C GLU A 273 9.68 18.65 17.97
N LEU A 274 9.61 17.32 17.82
CA LEU A 274 9.02 16.43 18.81
C LEU A 274 10.11 15.69 19.58
N PRO A 275 9.94 15.47 20.89
CA PRO A 275 10.79 14.56 21.62
C PRO A 275 10.69 13.13 21.02
N HIS A 276 11.83 12.48 20.78
CA HIS A 276 11.87 11.13 20.20
C HIS A 276 11.04 10.12 21.01
N ASP A 277 11.11 10.20 22.34
CA ASP A 277 10.32 9.33 23.22
C ASP A 277 8.81 9.55 23.08
N GLU A 278 8.41 10.79 22.83
CA GLU A 278 7.00 11.11 22.57
C GLU A 278 6.52 10.49 21.28
N LEU A 279 7.29 10.61 20.20
CA LEU A 279 6.95 10.01 18.92
C LEU A 279 6.87 8.48 18.99
N LEU A 280 7.79 7.85 19.73
CA LEU A 280 7.86 6.39 19.85
C LEU A 280 6.80 5.77 20.75
N ASN A 281 6.70 6.29 21.97
CA ASN A 281 5.99 5.60 23.05
C ASN A 281 4.58 6.14 23.29
N LYS A 282 4.31 7.39 22.94
CA LYS A 282 2.99 7.99 23.09
C LYS A 282 2.12 7.72 21.87
N LYS A 283 0.83 7.70 22.08
CA LYS A 283 -0.20 7.51 21.02
C LYS A 283 -0.85 8.84 20.62
N ASP A 284 -0.25 9.96 20.99
CA ASP A 284 -0.87 11.28 20.85
C ASP A 284 -1.10 11.67 19.39
N ILE A 285 -0.18 11.28 18.51
CA ILE A 285 -0.30 11.52 17.06
C ILE A 285 -1.49 10.74 16.49
N GLN A 286 -1.59 9.46 16.80
CA GLN A 286 -2.69 8.61 16.33
C GLN A 286 -4.03 9.03 16.95
N ARG A 287 -4.05 9.39 18.25
CA ARG A 287 -5.24 9.89 18.93
C ARG A 287 -5.72 11.21 18.34
N LYS A 288 -4.80 12.11 18.00
CA LYS A 288 -5.15 13.36 17.34
C LYS A 288 -5.82 13.09 16.00
N ALA A 289 -5.25 12.23 15.16
CA ALA A 289 -5.84 11.83 13.89
C ALA A 289 -7.22 11.17 14.07
N LEU A 290 -7.35 10.24 15.02
CA LEU A 290 -8.62 9.61 15.34
C LEU A 290 -9.70 10.63 15.75
N ASN A 291 -9.34 11.58 16.60
CA ASN A 291 -10.26 12.63 17.05
C ASN A 291 -10.59 13.64 15.94
N SER A 292 -9.65 13.93 15.04
CA SER A 292 -9.89 14.76 13.87
C SER A 292 -10.95 14.11 12.95
N ILE A 293 -10.79 12.83 12.67
CA ILE A 293 -11.73 12.06 11.84
C ILE A 293 -13.12 12.01 12.51
N ARG A 294 -13.19 11.74 13.81
CA ARG A 294 -14.47 11.73 14.58
C ARG A 294 -15.21 13.05 14.56
N ARG A 295 -14.49 14.19 14.53
CA ARG A 295 -15.12 15.53 14.45
C ARG A 295 -15.72 15.83 13.08
N LEU A 296 -15.23 15.21 12.01
CA LEU A 296 -15.83 15.37 10.68
C LEU A 296 -17.18 14.66 10.56
N GLU A 297 -17.56 13.85 11.57
CA GLU A 297 -18.81 13.09 11.63
C GLU A 297 -19.94 13.81 12.38
N MET A 298 -19.64 14.85 13.12
CA MET A 298 -20.63 15.66 13.85
C MET A 298 -21.06 16.87 13.04
#